data_c21ecb414474b3b8a7ed933de37eb361
#
_entry.id   c21ecb414474b3b8a7ed933de37eb361
#
_cell.length_a   1.000
_cell.length_b   1.000
_cell.length_c   1.000
_cell.angle_alpha   90.00
_cell.angle_beta   90.00
_cell.angle_gamma   90.00
#
_symmetry.space_group_name_H-M   'P 1'
#
loop_
_entity.id
_entity.type
_entity.pdbx_description
1 polymer ?
#
loop_
_entity_poly.entity_id
_entity_poly.type
_entity_poly.pdbx_seq_one_letter_code
_entity_poly.pdbx_strand_id
1 'polypeptide(L)'
;MDKILEKFFELERWEYAIDKGLGKGISKAQLYQLTKPETRVAMYEAIRDGKYEIAPPHTAKIPKDNGEFRTVYINEPADRVLLSIANDLLFELMPEMVHPQCQSYQKGIGCGKIVQEVSRKICDTKGEVIGWKADFS
;
A
#
# COMPACT_ATOMS: atom_id res chain seq x y z
N MET A 1 -20.18 10.64 6.35
CA MET A 1 -18.76 10.94 6.05
C MET A 1 -17.89 10.78 7.30
N ASP A 2 -18.36 11.23 8.46
CA ASP A 2 -17.57 11.19 9.71
C ASP A 2 -17.17 9.78 10.16
N LYS A 3 -18.06 8.80 10.07
CA LYS A 3 -17.77 7.41 10.48
C LYS A 3 -16.60 6.76 9.73
N ILE A 4 -16.42 7.08 8.45
CA ILE A 4 -15.28 6.55 7.66
C ILE A 4 -14.00 7.24 8.12
N LEU A 5 -14.06 8.55 8.35
CA LEU A 5 -12.92 9.32 8.84
C LEU A 5 -12.52 8.93 10.27
N GLU A 6 -13.49 8.70 11.14
CA GLU A 6 -13.25 8.17 12.49
C GLU A 6 -12.56 6.81 12.43
N LYS A 7 -13.07 5.90 11.59
CA LYS A 7 -12.47 4.58 11.36
C LYS A 7 -11.06 4.67 10.78
N PHE A 8 -10.81 5.66 9.90
CA PHE A 8 -9.51 5.92 9.31
C PHE A 8 -8.47 6.30 10.38
N PHE A 9 -8.87 7.08 11.37
CA PHE A 9 -8.00 7.57 12.45
C PHE A 9 -8.10 6.77 13.76
N GLU A 10 -8.67 5.57 13.75
CA GLU A 10 -8.60 4.65 14.87
C GLU A 10 -7.15 4.44 15.32
N LEU A 11 -6.91 4.43 16.63
CA LEU A 11 -5.56 4.36 17.18
C LEU A 11 -4.81 3.11 16.71
N GLU A 12 -5.46 1.96 16.74
CA GLU A 12 -4.87 0.68 16.32
C GLU A 12 -4.43 0.70 14.85
N ARG A 13 -5.23 1.31 13.96
CA ARG A 13 -4.88 1.45 12.54
C ARG A 13 -3.68 2.38 12.35
N TRP A 14 -3.68 3.46 13.09
CA TRP A 14 -2.61 4.43 13.06
C TRP A 14 -1.28 3.82 13.51
N GLU A 15 -1.27 3.15 14.65
CA GLU A 15 -0.10 2.46 15.18
C GLU A 15 0.38 1.35 14.24
N TYR A 16 -0.52 0.53 13.72
CA TYR A 16 -0.20 -0.51 12.74
C TYR A 16 0.43 0.06 11.45
N ALA A 17 -0.08 1.19 10.94
CA ALA A 17 0.48 1.82 9.76
C ALA A 17 1.88 2.40 10.01
N ILE A 18 2.14 2.92 11.22
CA ILE A 18 3.45 3.36 11.65
C ILE A 18 4.43 2.19 11.72
N ASP A 19 4.06 1.10 12.38
CA ASP A 19 4.89 -0.11 12.50
C ASP A 19 5.21 -0.70 11.14
N LYS A 20 4.25 -0.74 10.24
CA LYS A 20 4.42 -1.18 8.85
C LYS A 20 5.36 -0.25 8.06
N GLY A 21 5.48 1.01 8.47
CA GLY A 21 6.40 2.01 7.91
C GLY A 21 7.86 1.83 8.37
N LEU A 22 8.08 1.17 9.51
CA LEU A 22 9.42 0.86 10.02
C LEU A 22 10.21 0.05 8.98
N GLY A 23 11.45 0.45 8.75
CA GLY A 23 12.31 -0.19 7.75
C GLY A 23 12.09 0.26 6.29
N LYS A 24 11.13 1.13 6.02
CA LYS A 24 10.85 1.66 4.67
C LYS A 24 11.42 3.06 4.42
N GLY A 25 12.57 3.39 5.01
CA GLY A 25 13.21 4.69 4.82
C GLY A 25 12.56 5.84 5.62
N ILE A 26 11.84 5.52 6.69
CA ILE A 26 11.35 6.49 7.67
C ILE A 26 12.29 6.44 8.88
N SER A 27 12.84 7.56 9.28
CA SER A 27 13.72 7.63 10.44
C SER A 27 12.95 7.42 11.75
N LYS A 28 13.65 6.93 12.78
CA LYS A 28 13.04 6.78 14.13
C LYS A 28 12.48 8.09 14.68
N ALA A 29 13.14 9.22 14.40
CA ALA A 29 12.69 10.54 14.85
C ALA A 29 11.37 10.94 14.16
N GLN A 30 11.24 10.71 12.85
CA GLN A 30 10.00 10.97 12.12
C GLN A 30 8.86 10.07 12.59
N LEU A 31 9.13 8.77 12.81
CA LEU A 31 8.15 7.85 13.37
C LEU A 31 7.70 8.27 14.76
N TYR A 32 8.62 8.68 15.62
CA TYR A 32 8.29 9.19 16.96
C TYR A 32 7.36 10.41 16.90
N GLN A 33 7.55 11.32 15.95
CA GLN A 33 6.62 12.46 15.78
C GLN A 33 5.22 11.96 15.38
N LEU A 34 5.13 10.97 14.52
CA LEU A 34 3.85 10.40 14.08
C LEU A 34 3.12 9.61 15.20
N THR A 35 3.84 9.11 16.21
CA THR A 35 3.21 8.42 17.36
C THR A 35 2.56 9.38 18.36
N LYS A 36 2.81 10.67 18.26
CA LYS A 36 2.22 11.66 19.18
C LYS A 36 0.72 11.79 18.94
N PRO A 37 -0.10 11.72 20.00
CA PRO A 37 -1.55 11.89 19.86
C PRO A 37 -1.93 13.21 19.19
N GLU A 38 -1.20 14.29 19.47
CA GLU A 38 -1.44 15.62 18.90
C GLU A 38 -1.28 15.61 17.38
N THR A 39 -0.29 14.86 16.85
CA THR A 39 -0.07 14.74 15.40
C THR A 39 -1.26 14.06 14.72
N ARG A 40 -1.75 12.96 15.29
CA ARG A 40 -2.90 12.24 14.76
C ARG A 40 -4.17 13.09 14.77
N VAL A 41 -4.40 13.82 15.87
CA VAL A 41 -5.55 14.73 16.00
C VAL A 41 -5.45 15.89 15.02
N ALA A 42 -4.30 16.53 14.89
CA ALA A 42 -4.10 17.62 13.93
C ALA A 42 -4.31 17.18 12.47
N MET A 43 -3.86 15.98 12.12
CA MET A 43 -4.09 15.42 10.79
C MET A 43 -5.57 15.09 10.56
N TYR A 44 -6.26 14.53 11.55
CA TYR A 44 -7.70 14.29 11.50
C TYR A 44 -8.46 15.59 11.20
N GLU A 45 -8.18 16.63 11.97
CA GLU A 45 -8.82 17.95 11.80
C GLU A 45 -8.52 18.57 10.43
N ALA A 46 -7.26 18.51 9.99
CA ALA A 46 -6.87 19.04 8.70
C ALA A 46 -7.57 18.32 7.52
N ILE A 47 -7.71 17.00 7.60
CA ILE A 47 -8.43 16.24 6.56
C ILE A 47 -9.94 16.49 6.61
N ARG A 48 -10.53 16.50 7.82
CA ARG A 48 -11.94 16.82 8.02
C ARG A 48 -12.31 18.19 7.43
N ASP A 49 -11.45 19.15 7.62
CA ASP A 49 -11.65 20.53 7.18
C ASP A 49 -11.24 20.77 5.72
N GLY A 50 -10.77 19.72 5.01
CA GLY A 50 -10.31 19.85 3.62
C GLY A 50 -9.04 20.68 3.45
N LYS A 51 -8.24 20.82 4.51
CA LYS A 51 -7.01 21.63 4.52
C LYS A 51 -5.72 20.80 4.40
N TYR A 52 -5.84 19.48 4.43
CA TYR A 52 -4.67 18.61 4.27
C TYR A 52 -4.29 18.48 2.80
N GLU A 53 -3.06 18.80 2.50
CA GLU A 53 -2.48 18.64 1.16
C GLU A 53 -1.36 17.59 1.22
N ILE A 54 -1.44 16.61 0.30
CA ILE A 54 -0.36 15.62 0.14
C ILE A 54 0.83 16.34 -0.49
N ALA A 55 2.00 16.22 0.15
CA ALA A 55 3.22 16.83 -0.35
C ALA A 55 3.69 16.18 -1.68
N PRO A 56 4.31 16.94 -2.59
CA PRO A 56 4.93 16.38 -3.78
C PRO A 56 5.98 15.31 -3.38
N PRO A 57 5.94 14.11 -4.00
CA PRO A 57 6.88 13.05 -3.66
C PRO A 57 8.30 13.41 -4.12
N HIS A 58 9.31 12.97 -3.38
CA HIS A 58 10.69 12.99 -3.80
C HIS A 58 10.96 11.92 -4.85
N THR A 59 11.87 12.18 -5.76
CA THR A 59 12.30 11.20 -6.76
C THR A 59 13.61 10.54 -6.34
N ALA A 60 13.71 9.22 -6.52
CA ALA A 60 14.95 8.48 -6.39
C ALA A 60 15.14 7.56 -7.59
N LYS A 61 16.39 7.27 -7.94
CA LYS A 61 16.75 6.34 -9.02
C LYS A 61 17.20 5.02 -8.41
N ILE A 62 16.55 3.93 -8.78
CA ILE A 62 16.90 2.58 -8.35
C ILE A 62 17.48 1.82 -9.54
N PRO A 63 18.68 1.21 -9.41
CA PRO A 63 19.26 0.42 -10.48
C PRO A 63 18.40 -0.81 -10.79
N LYS A 64 18.31 -1.16 -12.05
CA LYS A 64 17.74 -2.42 -12.54
C LYS A 64 18.85 -3.42 -12.83
N ASP A 65 18.50 -4.70 -12.91
CA ASP A 65 19.45 -5.78 -13.18
C ASP A 65 20.14 -5.66 -14.55
N ASN A 66 19.52 -4.95 -15.49
CA ASN A 66 20.07 -4.69 -16.84
C ASN A 66 20.97 -3.45 -16.91
N GLY A 67 21.32 -2.83 -15.77
CA GLY A 67 22.15 -1.63 -15.70
C GLY A 67 21.44 -0.30 -15.94
N GLU A 68 20.15 -0.32 -16.28
CA GLU A 68 19.32 0.88 -16.35
C GLU A 68 18.87 1.35 -14.98
N PHE A 69 18.29 2.55 -14.91
CA PHE A 69 17.67 3.07 -13.70
C PHE A 69 16.16 3.21 -13.90
N ARG A 70 15.39 2.92 -12.84
CA ARG A 70 14.00 3.32 -12.74
C ARG A 70 13.85 4.47 -11.76
N THR A 71 13.05 5.46 -12.11
CA THR A 71 12.65 6.51 -11.18
C THR A 71 11.54 5.99 -10.29
N VAL A 72 11.68 6.18 -9.00
CA VAL A 72 10.64 5.91 -8.00
C VAL A 72 10.25 7.21 -7.29
N TYR A 73 9.01 7.30 -6.88
CA TYR A 73 8.46 8.44 -6.15
C TYR A 73 8.25 8.04 -4.70
N ILE A 74 8.80 8.83 -3.80
CA ILE A 74 8.79 8.57 -2.35
C ILE A 74 8.03 9.69 -1.67
N ASN A 75 6.88 9.38 -1.13
CA ASN A 75 6.06 10.33 -0.38
C ASN A 75 6.67 10.63 1.00
N GLU A 76 6.31 11.77 1.55
CA GLU A 76 6.67 12.15 2.92
C GLU A 76 6.15 11.11 3.94
N PRO A 77 6.83 10.94 5.08
CA PRO A 77 6.47 9.93 6.08
C PRO A 77 5.01 9.97 6.53
N ALA A 78 4.48 11.16 6.76
CA ALA A 78 3.08 11.36 7.16
C ALA A 78 2.12 10.89 6.08
N ASP A 79 2.36 11.29 4.83
CA ASP A 79 1.55 10.88 3.67
C ASP A 79 1.59 9.37 3.45
N ARG A 80 2.75 8.73 3.68
CA ARG A 80 2.88 7.27 3.58
C ARG A 80 2.05 6.53 4.60
N VAL A 81 1.96 7.04 5.83
CA VAL A 81 1.08 6.48 6.87
C VAL A 81 -0.38 6.61 6.44
N LEU A 82 -0.81 7.80 6.02
CA LEU A 82 -2.17 8.04 5.55
C LEU A 82 -2.52 7.15 4.35
N LEU A 83 -1.66 7.07 3.34
CA LEU A 83 -1.87 6.23 2.17
C LEU A 83 -1.91 4.73 2.52
N SER A 84 -1.12 4.30 3.52
CA SER A 84 -1.18 2.91 4.01
C SER A 84 -2.54 2.62 4.67
N ILE A 85 -3.04 3.52 5.50
CA ILE A 85 -4.35 3.39 6.14
C ILE A 85 -5.46 3.41 5.09
N ALA A 86 -5.39 4.35 4.13
CA ALA A 86 -6.37 4.45 3.04
C ALA A 86 -6.45 3.15 2.24
N ASN A 87 -5.30 2.59 1.87
CA ASN A 87 -5.23 1.33 1.14
C ASN A 87 -5.85 0.17 1.93
N ASP A 88 -5.50 0.05 3.22
CA ASP A 88 -6.02 -1.01 4.08
C ASP A 88 -7.54 -0.89 4.27
N LEU A 89 -8.04 0.34 4.41
CA LEU A 89 -9.46 0.63 4.57
C LEU A 89 -10.24 0.38 3.28
N LEU A 90 -9.69 0.74 2.12
CA LEU A 90 -10.31 0.44 0.83
C LEU A 90 -10.52 -1.06 0.62
N PHE A 91 -9.51 -1.89 0.91
CA PHE A 91 -9.64 -3.34 0.83
C PHE A 91 -10.67 -3.91 1.81
N GLU A 92 -10.84 -3.27 2.98
CA GLU A 92 -11.83 -3.69 3.97
C GLU A 92 -13.26 -3.31 3.57
N LEU A 93 -13.45 -2.08 3.08
CA LEU A 93 -14.78 -1.54 2.76
C LEU A 93 -15.29 -1.99 1.38
N MET A 94 -14.40 -2.33 0.48
CA MET A 94 -14.74 -2.61 -0.92
C MET A 94 -14.07 -3.91 -1.43
N PRO A 95 -14.26 -5.03 -0.73
CA PRO A 95 -13.61 -6.29 -1.12
C PRO A 95 -14.04 -6.78 -2.52
N GLU A 96 -15.24 -6.39 -2.97
CA GLU A 96 -15.81 -6.78 -4.27
C GLU A 96 -15.24 -5.97 -5.44
N MET A 97 -14.54 -4.86 -5.19
CA MET A 97 -13.91 -4.07 -6.27
C MET A 97 -12.74 -4.78 -6.92
N VAL A 98 -12.15 -5.74 -6.22
CA VAL A 98 -11.01 -6.48 -6.75
C VAL A 98 -11.50 -7.81 -7.32
N HIS A 99 -11.32 -7.99 -8.63
CA HIS A 99 -11.70 -9.25 -9.28
C HIS A 99 -11.05 -10.44 -8.55
N PRO A 100 -11.78 -11.55 -8.29
CA PRO A 100 -11.24 -12.69 -7.52
C PRO A 100 -9.94 -13.30 -8.07
N GLN A 101 -9.72 -13.17 -9.37
CA GLN A 101 -8.47 -13.64 -10.02
C GLN A 101 -7.36 -12.57 -10.01
N CYS A 102 -7.63 -11.33 -9.59
CA CYS A 102 -6.59 -10.32 -9.41
C CYS A 102 -5.82 -10.63 -8.14
N GLN A 103 -4.60 -11.10 -8.29
CA GLN A 103 -3.74 -11.50 -7.16
C GLN A 103 -2.68 -10.44 -6.84
N SER A 104 -2.61 -9.37 -7.62
CA SER A 104 -1.65 -8.28 -7.41
C SER A 104 -2.03 -7.42 -6.23
N TYR A 105 -1.04 -7.05 -5.42
CA TYR A 105 -1.16 -6.13 -4.28
C TYR A 105 -2.12 -6.55 -3.16
N GLN A 106 -2.57 -7.81 -3.14
CA GLN A 106 -3.47 -8.31 -2.11
C GLN A 106 -2.72 -8.81 -0.87
N LYS A 107 -3.32 -8.58 0.31
CA LYS A 107 -2.77 -9.08 1.58
C LYS A 107 -2.74 -10.62 1.59
N GLY A 108 -1.62 -11.19 2.03
CA GLY A 108 -1.47 -12.65 2.16
C GLY A 108 -1.29 -13.41 0.85
N ILE A 109 -1.22 -12.71 -0.29
CA ILE A 109 -0.95 -13.30 -1.60
C ILE A 109 0.43 -12.83 -2.06
N GLY A 110 1.41 -13.71 -1.95
CA GLY A 110 2.77 -13.48 -2.46
C GLY A 110 3.03 -14.24 -3.75
N CYS A 111 4.09 -13.85 -4.48
CA CYS A 111 4.48 -14.51 -5.73
C CYS A 111 4.60 -16.03 -5.62
N GLY A 112 5.13 -16.55 -4.51
CA GLY A 112 5.26 -18.00 -4.30
C GLY A 112 3.92 -18.74 -4.32
N LYS A 113 2.89 -18.17 -3.68
CA LYS A 113 1.55 -18.75 -3.67
C LYS A 113 0.91 -18.75 -5.07
N ILE A 114 1.11 -17.65 -5.81
CA ILE A 114 0.62 -17.52 -7.19
C ILE A 114 1.27 -18.56 -8.09
N VAL A 115 2.61 -18.69 -8.01
CA VAL A 115 3.36 -19.68 -8.80
C VAL A 115 2.89 -21.10 -8.49
N GLN A 116 2.69 -21.45 -7.23
CA GLN A 116 2.17 -22.75 -6.82
C GLN A 116 0.77 -23.02 -7.40
N GLU A 117 -0.13 -22.04 -7.33
CA GLU A 117 -1.48 -22.16 -7.85
C GLU A 117 -1.49 -22.34 -9.38
N VAL A 118 -0.71 -21.53 -10.09
CA VAL A 118 -0.56 -21.64 -11.56
C VAL A 118 0.04 -22.98 -11.94
N SER A 119 1.12 -23.41 -11.26
CA SER A 119 1.76 -24.70 -11.51
C SER A 119 0.77 -25.86 -11.31
N ARG A 120 -0.01 -25.83 -10.22
CA ARG A 120 -1.04 -26.84 -9.99
C ARG A 120 -2.08 -26.87 -11.10
N LYS A 121 -2.60 -25.72 -11.52
CA LYS A 121 -3.58 -25.63 -12.63
C LYS A 121 -3.02 -26.20 -13.93
N ILE A 122 -1.74 -25.93 -14.23
CA ILE A 122 -1.07 -26.49 -15.41
C ILE A 122 -0.96 -28.02 -15.32
N CYS A 123 -0.51 -28.54 -14.16
CA CYS A 123 -0.36 -29.98 -13.95
C CYS A 123 -1.70 -30.74 -13.99
N ASP A 124 -2.77 -30.12 -13.49
CA ASP A 124 -4.10 -30.73 -13.44
C ASP A 124 -4.83 -30.67 -14.79
N THR A 125 -4.34 -29.87 -15.75
CA THR A 125 -4.96 -29.71 -17.07
C THR A 125 -4.54 -30.83 -18.00
N LYS A 126 -5.54 -31.55 -18.53
CA LYS A 126 -5.32 -32.57 -19.59
C LYS A 126 -5.40 -31.84 -20.94
N GLY A 127 -4.27 -31.70 -21.61
CA GLY A 127 -4.20 -31.10 -22.93
C GLY A 127 -3.21 -29.96 -23.04
N GLU A 128 -3.29 -29.20 -24.12
CA GLU A 128 -2.42 -28.06 -24.38
C GLU A 128 -2.79 -26.88 -23.48
N VAL A 129 -1.77 -26.25 -22.90
CA VAL A 129 -1.92 -25.03 -22.06
C VAL A 129 -1.31 -23.86 -22.80
N ILE A 130 -2.12 -22.81 -23.03
CA ILE A 130 -1.67 -21.58 -23.67
C ILE A 130 -1.65 -20.48 -22.61
N GLY A 131 -0.50 -19.82 -22.46
CA GLY A 131 -0.33 -18.66 -21.56
C GLY A 131 -0.24 -17.35 -22.33
N TRP A 132 -0.84 -16.29 -21.77
CA TRP A 132 -0.75 -14.93 -22.29
C TRP A 132 -0.04 -14.03 -21.29
N LYS A 133 0.87 -13.19 -21.78
CA LYS A 133 1.42 -12.08 -21.02
C LYS A 133 1.06 -10.79 -21.74
N ALA A 134 0.34 -9.89 -21.05
CA ALA A 134 0.02 -8.56 -21.54
C ALA A 134 0.58 -7.51 -20.56
N ASP A 135 1.12 -6.43 -21.12
CA ASP A 135 1.59 -5.29 -20.36
C ASP A 135 1.07 -4.01 -21.03
N PHE A 136 0.78 -2.99 -20.24
CA PHE A 136 0.36 -1.69 -20.75
C PHE A 136 1.58 -0.76 -20.71
N SER A 137 1.93 -0.21 -21.84
CA SER A 137 2.99 0.81 -21.99
C SER A 137 2.42 2.20 -22.14
#